data_bb31ebe8c3660e447a03ba32a9c39149
#
_entry.id   bb31ebe8c3660e447a03ba32a9c39149
#
_cell.length_a   1.000
_cell.length_b   1.000
_cell.length_c   1.000
_cell.angle_alpha   90.00
_cell.angle_beta   90.00
_cell.angle_gamma   90.00
#
_symmetry.space_group_name_H-M   'P 1'
#
loop_
_entity.id
_entity.type
_entity.pdbx_description
1 polymer ?
#
loop_
_entity_poly.entity_id
_entity_poly.type
_entity_poly.pdbx_seq_one_letter_code
_entity_poly.pdbx_strand_id
1 'polypeptide(L)'
;QYRMENTLMIVAGDCGFGFQNKGYYENIVKRNAKRMNAANNWILFVRGNHDNPAYFDGKTFRHKRFIAIPDYSIVKACGHTLLCIGGAISIDRSYRLNAWEQIQKKRHQPSLDMDKEIYEPNYYWSNEKPVFNTELLGKIMSEQSIDTVITHTSPSFCELQNKNGLSEWGSNDAQLLADVQQERQTMDSIYHLLKESQTVTHWFYGHFHQSWHSNIEEILFKMLDIMEFYEIKNIAIMR
;
A
#
# COMPACT_ATOMS: atom_id res chain seq x y z
N GLN A 1 20.72 7.87 -19.08
CA GLN A 1 19.61 8.21 -18.17
C GLN A 1 18.31 7.76 -18.84
N TYR A 2 17.71 6.66 -18.38
CA TYR A 2 16.42 6.19 -18.91
C TYR A 2 15.35 7.24 -18.61
N ARG A 3 14.69 7.74 -19.63
CA ARG A 3 13.62 8.71 -19.51
C ARG A 3 12.30 7.97 -19.71
N MET A 4 11.57 7.73 -18.64
CA MET A 4 10.23 7.14 -18.69
C MET A 4 9.23 8.19 -19.16
N GLU A 5 8.42 7.87 -20.16
CA GLU A 5 7.37 8.72 -20.69
C GLU A 5 6.08 7.92 -20.89
N ASN A 6 4.93 8.58 -20.82
CA ASN A 6 3.60 7.95 -20.95
C ASN A 6 3.40 6.77 -19.99
N THR A 7 3.93 6.91 -18.77
CA THR A 7 3.97 5.83 -17.78
C THR A 7 3.03 6.12 -16.63
N LEU A 8 2.24 5.11 -16.25
CA LEU A 8 1.53 5.05 -14.98
C LEU A 8 2.33 4.17 -14.03
N MET A 9 2.81 4.76 -12.93
CA MET A 9 3.44 4.04 -11.83
C MET A 9 2.41 3.84 -10.71
N ILE A 10 2.30 2.64 -10.18
CA ILE A 10 1.50 2.36 -8.98
C ILE A 10 2.47 1.87 -7.91
N VAL A 11 2.49 2.56 -6.77
CA VAL A 11 3.32 2.20 -5.62
C VAL A 11 2.49 1.33 -4.68
N ALA A 12 2.98 0.12 -4.41
CA ALA A 12 2.28 -0.89 -3.62
C ALA A 12 2.46 -0.69 -2.10
N GLY A 13 2.31 0.55 -1.63
CA GLY A 13 2.30 0.92 -0.22
C GLY A 13 3.62 1.48 0.31
N ASP A 14 3.59 1.87 1.59
CA ASP A 14 4.74 2.36 2.38
C ASP A 14 5.43 3.59 1.79
N CYS A 15 4.63 4.59 1.43
CA CYS A 15 5.11 5.85 0.89
C CYS A 15 5.45 6.89 1.98
N GLY A 16 5.17 6.57 3.25
CA GLY A 16 5.47 7.41 4.41
C GLY A 16 4.55 8.61 4.58
N PHE A 17 3.31 8.53 4.08
CA PHE A 17 2.32 9.58 4.27
C PHE A 17 1.96 9.74 5.75
N GLY A 18 2.08 10.97 6.26
CA GLY A 18 1.79 11.31 7.66
C GLY A 18 3.01 11.35 8.57
N PHE A 19 4.19 10.84 8.15
CA PHE A 19 5.44 10.96 8.90
C PHE A 19 6.12 12.32 8.75
N GLN A 20 5.67 13.10 7.78
CA GLN A 20 6.14 14.45 7.52
C GLN A 20 4.96 15.44 7.58
N ASN A 21 5.22 16.71 7.76
CA ASN A 21 4.19 17.73 7.67
C ASN A 21 3.59 17.81 6.27
N LYS A 22 2.39 18.37 6.16
CA LYS A 22 1.66 18.49 4.90
C LYS A 22 2.47 19.22 3.82
N GLY A 23 3.21 20.26 4.18
CA GLY A 23 4.02 21.05 3.26
C GLY A 23 5.17 20.22 2.62
N TYR A 24 5.66 19.19 3.26
CA TYR A 24 6.67 18.29 2.70
C TYR A 24 6.14 17.59 1.42
N TYR A 25 4.96 16.98 1.49
CA TYR A 25 4.35 16.26 0.35
C TYR A 25 3.98 17.23 -0.76
N GLU A 26 3.43 18.40 -0.43
CA GLU A 26 3.13 19.45 -1.41
C GLU A 26 4.38 19.93 -2.15
N ASN A 27 5.50 20.06 -1.45
CA ASN A 27 6.78 20.43 -2.03
C ASN A 27 7.31 19.34 -2.98
N ILE A 28 7.17 18.06 -2.66
CA ILE A 28 7.54 16.96 -3.57
C ILE A 28 6.73 17.07 -4.87
N VAL A 29 5.41 17.23 -4.77
CA VAL A 29 4.56 17.40 -5.94
C VAL A 29 4.98 18.61 -6.76
N LYS A 30 5.15 19.76 -6.13
CA LYS A 30 5.52 21.03 -6.78
C LYS A 30 6.85 20.94 -7.53
N ARG A 31 7.87 20.32 -6.93
CA ARG A 31 9.21 20.12 -7.55
C ARG A 31 9.15 19.21 -8.77
N ASN A 32 8.26 18.22 -8.78
CA ASN A 32 8.20 17.21 -9.81
C ASN A 32 7.10 17.45 -10.86
N ALA A 33 6.11 18.30 -10.57
CA ALA A 33 4.92 18.49 -11.41
C ALA A 33 5.25 18.84 -12.88
N LYS A 34 6.20 19.75 -13.12
CA LYS A 34 6.61 20.16 -14.49
C LYS A 34 7.16 18.97 -15.27
N ARG A 35 8.03 18.17 -14.66
CA ARG A 35 8.66 17.01 -15.27
C ARG A 35 7.64 15.90 -15.54
N MET A 36 6.78 15.62 -14.57
CA MET A 36 5.72 14.63 -14.70
C MET A 36 4.70 15.00 -15.80
N ASN A 37 4.33 16.27 -15.87
CA ASN A 37 3.44 16.76 -16.92
C ASN A 37 4.10 16.65 -18.31
N ALA A 38 5.35 17.06 -18.45
CA ALA A 38 6.08 17.01 -19.73
C ALA A 38 6.26 15.59 -20.28
N ALA A 39 6.51 14.63 -19.36
CA ALA A 39 6.69 13.22 -19.70
C ALA A 39 5.36 12.44 -19.78
N ASN A 40 4.22 13.08 -19.52
CA ASN A 40 2.91 12.43 -19.40
C ASN A 40 2.89 11.24 -18.43
N ASN A 41 3.61 11.35 -17.31
CA ASN A 41 3.69 10.31 -16.28
C ASN A 41 2.72 10.56 -15.14
N TRP A 42 2.24 9.48 -14.53
CA TRP A 42 1.36 9.49 -13.36
C TRP A 42 1.92 8.61 -12.26
N ILE A 43 1.65 8.97 -11.01
CA ILE A 43 1.94 8.12 -9.85
C ILE A 43 0.65 7.99 -9.04
N LEU A 44 0.25 6.75 -8.79
CA LEU A 44 -0.80 6.39 -7.84
C LEU A 44 -0.15 5.70 -6.65
N PHE A 45 -0.63 6.02 -5.46
CA PHE A 45 -0.15 5.41 -4.22
C PHE A 45 -1.26 4.55 -3.63
N VAL A 46 -0.98 3.28 -3.43
CA VAL A 46 -1.78 2.36 -2.61
C VAL A 46 -1.30 2.51 -1.17
N ARG A 47 -2.18 2.40 -0.21
CA ARG A 47 -1.88 2.54 1.21
C ARG A 47 -1.08 1.35 1.74
N GLY A 48 0.04 1.63 2.44
CA GLY A 48 0.75 0.63 3.25
C GLY A 48 0.44 0.78 4.74
N ASN A 49 1.12 0.00 5.58
CA ASN A 49 1.04 0.15 7.04
C ASN A 49 1.87 1.33 7.55
N HIS A 50 2.85 1.81 6.77
CA HIS A 50 3.62 3.01 7.04
C HIS A 50 3.03 4.26 6.36
N ASP A 51 1.70 4.29 6.22
CA ASP A 51 0.98 5.41 5.63
C ASP A 51 -0.22 5.79 6.50
N ASN A 52 -0.40 7.07 6.75
CA ASN A 52 -1.61 7.58 7.43
C ASN A 52 -2.83 7.36 6.53
N PRO A 53 -3.81 6.53 6.93
CA PRO A 53 -5.00 6.24 6.13
C PRO A 53 -5.80 7.49 5.72
N ALA A 54 -5.71 8.58 6.47
CA ALA A 54 -6.41 9.84 6.17
C ALA A 54 -5.98 10.48 4.83
N TYR A 55 -4.82 10.13 4.29
CA TYR A 55 -4.38 10.62 2.97
C TYR A 55 -5.03 9.86 1.81
N PHE A 56 -5.60 8.68 2.06
CA PHE A 56 -6.14 7.76 1.06
C PHE A 56 -7.67 7.83 0.94
N ASP A 57 -8.25 8.99 1.19
CA ASP A 57 -9.69 9.28 1.06
C ASP A 57 -10.09 9.72 -0.36
N GLY A 58 -9.14 9.77 -1.30
CA GLY A 58 -9.32 10.25 -2.67
C GLY A 58 -9.41 11.77 -2.81
N LYS A 59 -9.24 12.54 -1.72
CA LYS A 59 -9.36 14.01 -1.69
C LYS A 59 -8.14 14.67 -1.06
N THR A 60 -7.69 14.23 0.10
CA THR A 60 -6.64 14.85 0.93
C THR A 60 -5.31 14.95 0.20
N PHE A 61 -4.90 13.92 -0.54
CA PHE A 61 -3.73 13.95 -1.42
C PHE A 61 -4.13 13.58 -2.85
N ARG A 62 -4.70 14.56 -3.55
CA ARG A 62 -5.12 14.42 -4.94
C ARG A 62 -4.60 15.58 -5.78
N HIS A 63 -3.46 15.38 -6.40
CA HIS A 63 -2.86 16.31 -7.37
C HIS A 63 -2.97 15.74 -8.78
N LYS A 64 -2.77 16.59 -9.81
CA LYS A 64 -2.98 16.21 -11.22
C LYS A 64 -2.27 14.91 -11.62
N ARG A 65 -1.07 14.63 -11.09
CA ARG A 65 -0.22 13.49 -11.48
C ARG A 65 0.22 12.62 -10.31
N PHE A 66 -0.22 12.96 -9.09
CA PHE A 66 0.12 12.28 -7.85
C PHE A 66 -1.16 12.10 -7.05
N ILE A 67 -1.58 10.86 -6.85
CA ILE A 67 -2.86 10.57 -6.21
C ILE A 67 -2.68 9.42 -5.22
N ALA A 68 -2.99 9.67 -3.94
CA ALA A 68 -3.23 8.60 -2.99
C ALA A 68 -4.65 8.10 -3.21
N ILE A 69 -4.78 6.84 -3.61
CA ILE A 69 -6.07 6.25 -4.01
C ILE A 69 -6.71 5.52 -2.83
N PRO A 70 -8.04 5.61 -2.66
CA PRO A 70 -8.78 4.82 -1.68
C PRO A 70 -8.62 3.31 -1.91
N ASP A 71 -8.80 2.53 -0.84
CA ASP A 71 -8.93 1.10 -0.96
C ASP A 71 -10.10 0.75 -1.88
N TYR A 72 -10.01 -0.36 -2.61
CA TYR A 72 -10.95 -0.79 -3.64
C TYR A 72 -11.05 0.12 -4.87
N SER A 73 -10.02 0.94 -5.11
CA SER A 73 -9.95 1.73 -6.35
C SER A 73 -9.74 0.85 -7.57
N ILE A 74 -10.49 1.14 -8.64
CA ILE A 74 -10.27 0.56 -9.96
C ILE A 74 -9.45 1.52 -10.82
N VAL A 75 -8.37 1.00 -11.39
CA VAL A 75 -7.50 1.71 -12.30
C VAL A 75 -7.49 1.02 -13.65
N LYS A 76 -7.77 1.75 -14.73
CA LYS A 76 -7.71 1.22 -16.11
C LYS A 76 -6.51 1.81 -16.84
N ALA A 77 -5.58 0.96 -17.19
CA ALA A 77 -4.36 1.37 -17.89
C ALA A 77 -3.79 0.22 -18.73
N CYS A 78 -3.26 0.54 -19.91
CA CYS A 78 -2.55 -0.41 -20.76
C CYS A 78 -3.38 -1.65 -21.16
N GLY A 79 -4.70 -1.51 -21.25
CA GLY A 79 -5.63 -2.62 -21.52
C GLY A 79 -5.98 -3.45 -20.28
N HIS A 80 -5.38 -3.17 -19.14
CA HIS A 80 -5.66 -3.84 -17.87
C HIS A 80 -6.70 -3.12 -17.02
N THR A 81 -7.43 -3.89 -16.22
CA THR A 81 -8.31 -3.39 -15.17
C THR A 81 -7.77 -3.84 -13.81
N LEU A 82 -7.19 -2.89 -13.08
CA LEU A 82 -6.48 -3.15 -11.84
C LEU A 82 -7.36 -2.83 -10.64
N LEU A 83 -7.47 -3.76 -9.69
CA LEU A 83 -8.06 -3.53 -8.38
C LEU A 83 -6.93 -3.22 -7.38
N CYS A 84 -7.04 -2.10 -6.66
CA CYS A 84 -6.05 -1.66 -5.68
C CYS A 84 -6.64 -1.68 -4.26
N ILE A 85 -6.01 -2.42 -3.32
CA ILE A 85 -6.42 -2.52 -1.91
C ILE A 85 -5.18 -2.38 -1.03
N GLY A 86 -5.19 -1.41 -0.13
CA GLY A 86 -4.07 -1.10 0.74
C GLY A 86 -4.17 -1.73 2.13
N GLY A 87 -3.12 -1.50 2.91
CA GLY A 87 -3.00 -1.85 4.32
C GLY A 87 -2.28 -3.17 4.58
N ALA A 88 -1.66 -3.22 5.75
CA ALA A 88 -1.04 -4.38 6.36
C ALA A 88 -0.89 -4.15 7.86
N ILE A 89 -0.47 -5.17 8.60
CA ILE A 89 -0.17 -5.08 10.04
C ILE A 89 1.31 -4.75 10.26
N SER A 90 1.58 -3.69 11.02
CA SER A 90 2.93 -3.36 11.50
C SER A 90 3.35 -4.34 12.60
N ILE A 91 4.36 -5.15 12.35
CA ILE A 91 4.87 -6.09 13.36
C ILE A 91 5.59 -5.36 14.52
N ASP A 92 6.07 -4.16 14.28
CA ASP A 92 6.76 -3.29 15.25
C ASP A 92 5.83 -2.27 15.94
N ARG A 93 4.51 -2.46 15.86
CA ARG A 93 3.50 -1.51 16.37
C ARG A 93 3.65 -1.19 17.85
N SER A 94 3.98 -2.18 18.69
CA SER A 94 4.21 -1.97 20.13
C SER A 94 5.41 -1.07 20.38
N TYR A 95 6.49 -1.21 19.62
CA TYR A 95 7.64 -0.30 19.67
C TYR A 95 7.25 1.12 19.28
N ARG A 96 6.47 1.29 18.20
CA ARG A 96 5.99 2.60 17.74
C ARG A 96 5.09 3.27 18.77
N LEU A 97 4.16 2.54 19.36
CA LEU A 97 3.30 3.04 20.43
C LEU A 97 4.12 3.50 21.63
N ASN A 98 5.08 2.70 22.09
CA ASN A 98 5.96 3.07 23.19
C ASN A 98 6.81 4.30 22.88
N ALA A 99 7.37 4.38 21.68
CA ALA A 99 8.14 5.55 21.22
C ALA A 99 7.27 6.80 21.19
N TRP A 100 6.03 6.70 20.69
CA TRP A 100 5.05 7.77 20.69
C TRP A 100 4.70 8.25 22.10
N GLU A 101 4.43 7.35 23.03
CA GLU A 101 4.17 7.70 24.44
C GLU A 101 5.34 8.45 25.07
N GLN A 102 6.58 8.03 24.80
CA GLN A 102 7.76 8.73 25.30
C GLN A 102 7.88 10.16 24.76
N ILE A 103 7.56 10.35 23.47
CA ILE A 103 7.51 11.68 22.86
C ILE A 103 6.43 12.53 23.53
N GLN A 104 5.23 12.01 23.75
CA GLN A 104 4.14 12.72 24.41
C GLN A 104 4.47 13.12 25.84
N LYS A 105 5.09 12.20 26.60
CA LYS A 105 5.54 12.52 27.99
C LYS A 105 6.56 13.67 28.02
N LYS A 106 7.47 13.72 27.05
CA LYS A 106 8.44 14.82 26.91
C LYS A 106 7.79 16.16 26.52
N ARG A 107 6.72 16.12 25.71
CA ARG A 107 5.96 17.32 25.29
C ARG A 107 5.25 18.01 26.46
N HIS A 108 4.80 17.26 27.45
CA HIS A 108 4.14 17.81 28.64
C HIS A 108 5.11 18.43 29.65
N GLN A 109 6.43 18.30 29.43
CA GLN A 109 7.43 19.06 30.16
C GLN A 109 7.58 20.42 29.45
N PRO A 110 7.48 21.56 30.17
CA PRO A 110 7.63 22.86 29.56
C PRO A 110 9.06 22.99 29.00
N SER A 111 9.21 22.76 27.70
CA SER A 111 10.43 23.03 26.98
C SER A 111 10.34 24.40 26.34
N LEU A 112 11.41 25.19 26.46
CA LEU A 112 11.53 26.58 26.01
C LEU A 112 11.47 26.74 24.48
N ASP A 113 11.24 25.70 23.69
CA ASP A 113 11.14 25.70 22.22
C ASP A 113 9.75 25.29 21.73
N MET A 114 8.77 26.18 21.91
CA MET A 114 7.38 25.97 21.52
C MET A 114 7.11 26.09 20.01
N ASP A 115 8.09 26.47 19.18
CA ASP A 115 7.87 26.82 17.76
C ASP A 115 8.32 25.76 16.75
N LYS A 116 8.77 24.59 17.20
CA LYS A 116 9.08 23.49 16.27
C LYS A 116 7.86 22.62 16.04
N GLU A 117 7.32 22.64 14.81
CA GLU A 117 6.41 21.61 14.32
C GLU A 117 7.01 20.24 14.62
N ILE A 118 6.40 19.49 15.53
CA ILE A 118 6.95 18.25 16.03
C ILE A 118 6.61 17.14 15.04
N TYR A 119 7.63 16.59 14.40
CA TYR A 119 7.57 15.39 13.61
C TYR A 119 7.09 14.20 14.43
N GLU A 120 6.29 13.35 13.81
CA GLU A 120 5.86 12.07 14.37
C GLU A 120 6.38 10.90 13.51
N PRO A 121 7.72 10.72 13.38
CA PRO A 121 8.31 9.83 12.39
C PRO A 121 8.02 8.33 12.65
N ASN A 122 7.53 7.98 13.84
CA ASN A 122 7.28 6.59 14.25
C ASN A 122 5.84 6.40 14.75
N TYR A 123 4.90 7.12 14.16
CA TYR A 123 3.50 6.94 14.56
C TYR A 123 2.91 5.63 14.04
N TYR A 124 1.98 5.08 14.80
CA TYR A 124 1.19 3.90 14.46
C TYR A 124 -0.28 4.30 14.28
N TRP A 125 -0.87 3.88 13.18
CA TRP A 125 -2.30 4.09 12.91
C TRP A 125 -3.07 2.79 13.11
N SER A 126 -3.94 2.71 14.10
CA SER A 126 -4.68 1.50 14.47
C SER A 126 -5.61 0.97 13.36
N ASN A 127 -5.91 1.76 12.35
CA ASN A 127 -6.70 1.41 11.18
C ASN A 127 -5.84 1.10 9.94
N GLU A 128 -4.59 0.65 10.15
CA GLU A 128 -3.64 0.32 9.06
C GLU A 128 -3.99 -0.94 8.28
N LYS A 129 -4.67 -1.90 8.92
CA LYS A 129 -4.95 -3.21 8.34
C LYS A 129 -5.90 -3.15 7.15
N PRO A 130 -5.83 -4.11 6.19
CA PRO A 130 -6.81 -4.25 5.14
C PRO A 130 -8.16 -4.65 5.71
N VAL A 131 -9.24 -4.24 5.05
CA VAL A 131 -10.62 -4.57 5.44
C VAL A 131 -11.29 -5.32 4.31
N PHE A 132 -11.88 -6.49 4.60
CA PHE A 132 -12.70 -7.21 3.63
C PHE A 132 -14.10 -6.58 3.56
N ASN A 133 -14.38 -5.91 2.46
CA ASN A 133 -15.68 -5.33 2.17
C ASN A 133 -16.38 -6.11 1.05
N THR A 134 -17.14 -7.14 1.44
CA THR A 134 -17.81 -8.06 0.52
C THR A 134 -18.80 -7.35 -0.39
N GLU A 135 -19.57 -6.39 0.15
CA GLU A 135 -20.59 -5.66 -0.60
C GLU A 135 -19.96 -4.79 -1.69
N LEU A 136 -18.94 -3.99 -1.30
CA LEU A 136 -18.23 -3.12 -2.25
C LEU A 136 -17.49 -3.94 -3.31
N LEU A 137 -16.82 -5.02 -2.92
CA LEU A 137 -16.10 -5.89 -3.86
C LEU A 137 -17.07 -6.57 -4.81
N GLY A 138 -18.21 -7.10 -4.31
CA GLY A 138 -19.25 -7.69 -5.14
C GLY A 138 -19.84 -6.71 -6.16
N LYS A 139 -20.09 -5.46 -5.75
CA LYS A 139 -20.51 -4.39 -6.66
C LYS A 139 -19.45 -4.13 -7.74
N ILE A 140 -18.19 -3.97 -7.37
CA ILE A 140 -17.10 -3.74 -8.32
C ILE A 140 -17.03 -4.88 -9.34
N MET A 141 -17.07 -6.12 -8.88
CA MET A 141 -17.01 -7.32 -9.73
C MET A 141 -18.19 -7.42 -10.70
N SER A 142 -19.36 -6.91 -10.33
CA SER A 142 -20.52 -6.86 -11.24
C SER A 142 -20.39 -5.80 -12.34
N GLU A 143 -19.56 -4.77 -12.13
CA GLU A 143 -19.40 -3.63 -13.04
C GLU A 143 -18.10 -3.70 -13.84
N GLN A 144 -17.08 -4.44 -13.35
CA GLN A 144 -15.73 -4.45 -13.90
C GLN A 144 -15.23 -5.88 -14.09
N SER A 145 -14.47 -6.10 -15.17
CA SER A 145 -13.70 -7.34 -15.36
C SER A 145 -12.27 -7.08 -14.90
N ILE A 146 -11.90 -7.61 -13.73
CA ILE A 146 -10.61 -7.40 -13.09
C ILE A 146 -9.64 -8.46 -13.57
N ASP A 147 -8.50 -8.06 -14.10
CA ASP A 147 -7.42 -8.96 -14.52
C ASP A 147 -6.15 -8.85 -13.66
N THR A 148 -5.99 -7.76 -12.94
CA THR A 148 -4.79 -7.47 -12.14
C THR A 148 -5.18 -6.95 -10.76
N VAL A 149 -4.50 -7.44 -9.73
CA VAL A 149 -4.69 -6.98 -8.34
C VAL A 149 -3.39 -6.40 -7.81
N ILE A 150 -3.47 -5.26 -7.13
CA ILE A 150 -2.35 -4.62 -6.45
C ILE A 150 -2.73 -4.40 -5.00
N THR A 151 -1.97 -5.03 -4.09
CA THR A 151 -2.18 -4.90 -2.66
C THR A 151 -0.89 -4.49 -1.96
N HIS A 152 -0.95 -4.16 -0.66
CA HIS A 152 0.27 -3.98 0.10
C HIS A 152 0.73 -5.28 0.73
N THR A 153 -0.17 -6.03 1.37
CA THR A 153 0.08 -7.40 1.87
C THR A 153 -0.51 -8.46 0.92
N SER A 154 -0.45 -9.74 1.26
CA SER A 154 -0.81 -10.85 0.36
C SER A 154 -1.63 -11.95 1.04
N PRO A 155 -2.28 -12.83 0.27
CA PRO A 155 -2.90 -14.06 0.78
C PRO A 155 -1.92 -14.96 1.56
N SER A 156 -2.47 -15.81 2.43
CA SER A 156 -1.69 -16.66 3.36
C SER A 156 -0.81 -17.69 2.66
N PHE A 157 -1.21 -18.12 1.48
CA PHE A 157 -0.47 -19.12 0.67
C PHE A 157 0.71 -18.51 -0.13
N CYS A 158 0.88 -17.18 -0.12
CA CYS A 158 2.07 -16.55 -0.66
C CYS A 158 3.22 -16.71 0.33
N GLU A 159 4.20 -17.58 -0.02
CA GLU A 159 5.29 -17.96 0.88
C GLU A 159 6.22 -16.78 1.21
N LEU A 160 6.50 -16.62 2.50
CA LEU A 160 7.53 -15.73 3.00
C LEU A 160 8.81 -16.51 3.21
N GLN A 161 9.87 -16.14 2.53
CA GLN A 161 11.19 -16.77 2.70
C GLN A 161 11.84 -16.41 4.03
N ASN A 162 11.53 -15.23 4.57
CA ASN A 162 12.04 -14.74 5.83
C ASN A 162 10.88 -14.39 6.77
N LYS A 163 10.76 -15.13 7.87
CA LYS A 163 9.79 -14.86 8.96
C LYS A 163 10.50 -14.35 10.22
N ASN A 164 11.76 -13.91 10.09
CA ASN A 164 12.53 -13.41 11.23
C ASN A 164 11.86 -12.20 11.87
N GLY A 165 11.92 -12.14 13.16
CA GLY A 165 11.38 -11.05 13.96
C GLY A 165 9.92 -11.20 14.38
N LEU A 166 9.05 -11.91 13.64
CA LEU A 166 7.63 -12.00 13.99
C LEU A 166 7.40 -12.62 15.38
N SER A 167 8.13 -13.68 15.72
CA SER A 167 8.06 -14.30 17.06
C SER A 167 8.65 -13.41 18.16
N GLU A 168 9.70 -12.67 17.84
CA GLU A 168 10.34 -11.72 18.76
C GLU A 168 9.40 -10.54 19.05
N TRP A 169 8.83 -9.93 18.03
CA TRP A 169 7.82 -8.87 18.18
C TRP A 169 6.56 -9.38 18.90
N GLY A 170 6.12 -10.60 18.59
CA GLY A 170 4.98 -11.25 19.23
C GLY A 170 5.17 -11.50 20.74
N SER A 171 6.40 -11.64 21.22
CA SER A 171 6.66 -11.74 22.66
C SER A 171 6.34 -10.45 23.44
N ASN A 172 6.36 -9.31 22.75
CA ASN A 172 6.05 -7.99 23.31
C ASN A 172 4.63 -7.49 22.99
N ASP A 173 3.88 -8.25 22.18
CA ASP A 173 2.52 -7.94 21.76
C ASP A 173 1.71 -9.22 21.60
N ALA A 174 0.99 -9.58 22.65
CA ALA A 174 0.24 -10.85 22.70
C ALA A 174 -0.84 -10.98 21.61
N GLN A 175 -1.32 -9.86 21.04
CA GLN A 175 -2.35 -9.87 20.01
C GLN A 175 -1.77 -9.90 18.59
N LEU A 176 -0.48 -9.61 18.41
CA LEU A 176 0.14 -9.44 17.10
C LEU A 176 -0.03 -10.65 16.19
N LEU A 177 0.26 -11.85 16.69
CA LEU A 177 0.17 -13.07 15.88
C LEU A 177 -1.25 -13.35 15.39
N ALA A 178 -2.24 -13.12 16.25
CA ALA A 178 -3.64 -13.28 15.89
C ALA A 178 -4.07 -12.24 14.82
N ASP A 179 -3.64 -10.99 14.98
CA ASP A 179 -3.94 -9.92 14.02
C ASP A 179 -3.28 -10.17 12.65
N VAL A 180 -2.02 -10.61 12.62
CA VAL A 180 -1.33 -10.99 11.37
C VAL A 180 -2.04 -12.17 10.70
N GLN A 181 -2.47 -13.17 11.47
CA GLN A 181 -3.24 -14.29 10.92
C GLN A 181 -4.57 -13.81 10.35
N GLN A 182 -5.28 -12.90 11.03
CA GLN A 182 -6.52 -12.34 10.54
C GLN A 182 -6.34 -11.49 9.28
N GLU A 183 -5.25 -10.72 9.19
CA GLU A 183 -4.88 -10.00 7.97
C GLU A 183 -4.77 -10.95 6.78
N ARG A 184 -4.02 -12.06 6.96
CA ARG A 184 -3.82 -13.06 5.91
C ARG A 184 -5.15 -13.71 5.50
N GLN A 185 -6.03 -14.05 6.47
CA GLN A 185 -7.38 -14.58 6.20
C GLN A 185 -8.26 -13.56 5.46
N THR A 186 -8.11 -12.27 5.77
CA THR A 186 -8.79 -11.19 5.03
C THR A 186 -8.37 -11.21 3.56
N MET A 187 -7.08 -11.34 3.29
CA MET A 187 -6.56 -11.41 1.91
C MET A 187 -6.98 -12.70 1.20
N ASP A 188 -7.04 -13.84 1.91
CA ASP A 188 -7.57 -15.10 1.38
C ASP A 188 -9.04 -14.95 0.98
N SER A 189 -9.84 -14.26 1.80
CA SER A 189 -11.26 -14.01 1.49
C SER A 189 -11.44 -13.16 0.23
N ILE A 190 -10.60 -12.12 0.06
CA ILE A 190 -10.59 -11.29 -1.16
C ILE A 190 -10.20 -12.15 -2.37
N TYR A 191 -9.15 -12.96 -2.25
CA TYR A 191 -8.70 -13.86 -3.31
C TYR A 191 -9.79 -14.83 -3.75
N HIS A 192 -10.42 -15.55 -2.81
CA HIS A 192 -11.45 -16.52 -3.13
C HIS A 192 -12.65 -15.87 -3.82
N LEU A 193 -13.11 -14.72 -3.33
CA LEU A 193 -14.24 -14.01 -3.95
C LEU A 193 -13.91 -13.54 -5.37
N LEU A 194 -12.71 -13.01 -5.59
CA LEU A 194 -12.28 -12.60 -6.94
C LEU A 194 -12.21 -13.81 -7.89
N LYS A 195 -11.68 -14.94 -7.42
CA LYS A 195 -11.51 -16.13 -8.23
C LYS A 195 -12.83 -16.76 -8.69
N GLU A 196 -13.91 -16.57 -7.94
CA GLU A 196 -15.24 -17.10 -8.29
C GLU A 196 -15.79 -16.54 -9.62
N SER A 197 -15.43 -15.30 -9.98
CA SER A 197 -16.08 -14.59 -11.09
C SER A 197 -15.18 -13.68 -11.92
N GLN A 198 -13.90 -13.57 -11.58
CA GLN A 198 -12.95 -12.71 -12.30
C GLN A 198 -11.83 -13.53 -12.93
N THR A 199 -11.26 -13.04 -14.01
CA THR A 199 -10.11 -13.66 -14.68
C THR A 199 -8.83 -12.93 -14.28
N VAL A 200 -8.48 -13.02 -12.99
CA VAL A 200 -7.25 -12.44 -12.47
C VAL A 200 -6.05 -13.22 -13.01
N THR A 201 -5.09 -12.52 -13.57
CA THR A 201 -3.85 -13.10 -14.12
C THR A 201 -2.61 -12.66 -13.36
N HIS A 202 -2.68 -11.53 -12.66
CA HIS A 202 -1.56 -10.96 -11.93
C HIS A 202 -1.99 -10.44 -10.57
N TRP A 203 -1.14 -10.69 -9.56
CA TRP A 203 -1.29 -10.14 -8.22
C TRP A 203 0.05 -9.62 -7.71
N PHE A 204 0.19 -8.30 -7.59
CA PHE A 204 1.40 -7.63 -7.11
C PHE A 204 1.22 -7.15 -5.68
N TYR A 205 2.28 -7.27 -4.87
CA TYR A 205 2.27 -6.80 -3.49
C TYR A 205 3.68 -6.47 -2.99
N GLY A 206 3.79 -5.71 -1.88
CA GLY A 206 5.04 -5.30 -1.24
C GLY A 206 5.16 -5.83 0.18
N HIS A 207 5.38 -4.94 1.15
CA HIS A 207 5.37 -5.13 2.61
C HIS A 207 6.51 -5.97 3.19
N PHE A 208 6.87 -7.08 2.57
CA PHE A 208 7.77 -8.09 3.15
C PHE A 208 9.25 -7.88 2.82
N HIS A 209 9.59 -6.83 2.06
CA HIS A 209 10.96 -6.46 1.68
C HIS A 209 11.76 -7.62 1.07
N GLN A 210 11.12 -8.35 0.17
CA GLN A 210 11.70 -9.48 -0.54
C GLN A 210 11.20 -9.51 -1.97
N SER A 211 12.02 -10.02 -2.88
CA SER A 211 11.59 -10.34 -4.23
C SER A 211 11.23 -11.81 -4.33
N TRP A 212 10.00 -12.11 -4.72
CA TRP A 212 9.52 -13.47 -4.91
C TRP A 212 8.42 -13.50 -5.97
N HIS A 213 8.27 -14.60 -6.67
CA HIS A 213 7.14 -14.84 -7.54
C HIS A 213 6.81 -16.32 -7.65
N SER A 214 5.56 -16.62 -7.92
CA SER A 214 5.07 -17.95 -8.23
C SER A 214 3.78 -17.86 -9.05
N ASN A 215 3.57 -18.87 -9.90
CA ASN A 215 2.28 -19.08 -10.53
C ASN A 215 1.45 -20.01 -9.66
N ILE A 216 0.37 -19.51 -9.11
CA ILE A 216 -0.56 -20.26 -8.27
C ILE A 216 -1.93 -20.18 -8.94
N GLU A 217 -2.49 -21.33 -9.33
CA GLU A 217 -3.80 -21.42 -9.98
C GLU A 217 -3.99 -20.45 -11.15
N GLU A 218 -2.97 -20.38 -12.04
CA GLU A 218 -2.91 -19.53 -13.24
C GLU A 218 -2.73 -18.03 -12.97
N ILE A 219 -2.54 -17.62 -11.72
CA ILE A 219 -2.25 -16.24 -11.34
C ILE A 219 -0.76 -16.11 -11.03
N LEU A 220 -0.10 -15.13 -11.67
CA LEU A 220 1.24 -14.72 -11.29
C LEU A 220 1.18 -13.86 -10.02
N PHE A 221 1.56 -14.43 -8.88
CA PHE A 221 1.81 -13.68 -7.66
C PHE A 221 3.25 -13.16 -7.68
N LYS A 222 3.41 -11.85 -7.50
CA LYS A 222 4.73 -11.20 -7.47
C LYS A 222 4.85 -10.30 -6.26
N MET A 223 5.74 -10.68 -5.34
CA MET A 223 6.22 -9.85 -4.23
C MET A 223 7.31 -8.93 -4.75
N LEU A 224 7.21 -7.66 -4.45
CA LEU A 224 8.18 -6.64 -4.82
C LEU A 224 9.02 -6.26 -3.61
N ASP A 225 10.33 -6.28 -3.78
CA ASP A 225 11.28 -5.75 -2.80
C ASP A 225 11.27 -4.22 -2.79
N ILE A 226 11.99 -3.61 -1.84
CA ILE A 226 12.14 -2.16 -1.74
C ILE A 226 12.71 -1.62 -3.05
N MET A 227 12.00 -0.64 -3.64
CA MET A 227 12.37 -0.01 -4.92
C MET A 227 12.46 -0.97 -6.12
N GLU A 228 11.91 -2.19 -6.00
CA GLU A 228 11.76 -3.09 -7.14
C GLU A 228 10.62 -2.62 -8.05
N PHE A 229 10.82 -2.72 -9.36
CA PHE A 229 9.85 -2.37 -10.38
C PHE A 229 9.48 -3.59 -11.21
N TYR A 230 8.20 -3.70 -11.54
CA TYR A 230 7.69 -4.66 -12.49
C TYR A 230 6.87 -3.94 -13.57
N GLU A 231 7.21 -4.15 -14.83
CA GLU A 231 6.49 -3.56 -15.96
C GLU A 231 5.35 -4.49 -16.39
N ILE A 232 4.11 -4.01 -16.29
CA ILE A 232 2.95 -4.67 -16.88
C ILE A 232 2.86 -4.18 -18.33
N LYS A 233 3.08 -5.09 -19.27
CA LYS A 233 3.04 -4.76 -20.70
C LYS A 233 1.61 -4.58 -21.18
N ASN A 234 1.42 -3.73 -22.19
CA ASN A 234 0.13 -3.59 -22.85
C ASN A 234 -0.39 -4.94 -23.35
N ILE A 235 -1.65 -5.23 -23.12
CA ILE A 235 -2.32 -6.31 -23.83
C ILE A 235 -2.39 -5.88 -25.30
N ALA A 236 -1.64 -6.55 -26.15
CA ALA A 236 -1.73 -6.32 -27.58
C ALA A 236 -3.15 -6.68 -28.04
N ILE A 237 -3.93 -5.70 -28.44
CA ILE A 237 -5.20 -5.95 -29.11
C ILE A 237 -4.82 -6.56 -30.46
N MET A 238 -4.90 -7.90 -30.56
CA MET A 238 -4.86 -8.56 -31.87
C MET A 238 -6.10 -8.08 -32.61
N ARG A 239 -5.89 -7.19 -33.56
CA ARG A 239 -6.89 -6.77 -34.54
C ARG A 239 -6.95 -7.77 -35.68
#